data_27a1e64a7f845797a8019ed1de62bcf7
#
_entry.id   27a1e64a7f845797a8019ed1de62bcf7
#
_cell.length_a   1.000
_cell.length_b   1.000
_cell.length_c   1.000
_cell.angle_alpha   90.00
_cell.angle_beta   90.00
_cell.angle_gamma   90.00
#
_symmetry.space_group_name_H-M   'P 1'
#
loop_
_entity.id
_entity.type
_entity.pdbx_description
1 polymer ?
#
loop_
_entity_poly.entity_id
_entity_poly.type
_entity_poly.pdbx_seq_one_letter_code
_entity_poly.pdbx_strand_id
1 'polypeptide(L)'
;MKKNKEKPIRQNDNNAKYRVLAVTACPTGIAHTYMAAEALQKAGENMGYSLKAETNGSGGVKNALTAEEIEACDGIIVAADKNVETARFDGKPVLFTKVSDGIHKPEELITKIVEKKVPVYHEEGGQKESLSSGEKEGVWHVIYKHLMNGVSHMLPFVIGGGIMIALAFLLDDYSIDPSNFGMNTPAAAFFKTTGNAAFAFMLPILAAFIASSIADRPGLAVGFAGGVLAMNGTNFVDLAQGKTVGISGGFLAALLAGFVAGYVVLLLEKITRKLPKSMDGIRPMLIYPLGGIIIIGLVMCAVNPAMGWINTGISNWLDGMGNTSKVLLGIIVAGMMSVDMGGPVNKAAYVFGTASLATGNFDVMAAVMIGGMVPPIAIALSTTFFKNKWNDEERRNGVVNYIMGLCFISEGAIPYAASDPLRVIPSCIVGSAVAGGLSMAFGCTLRAPHGGVFVFPVVGNWLMYIVALAVGSIVGALILSALKKKVK
;
A
#
# COMPACT_ATOMS: atom_id res chain seq x y z
N MET A 1 -20.05 -0.31 -43.44
CA MET A 1 -20.58 -1.14 -42.35
C MET A 1 -19.96 -2.54 -42.46
N LYS A 2 -18.86 -2.78 -41.74
CA LYS A 2 -18.31 -4.14 -41.57
C LYS A 2 -18.92 -4.72 -40.29
N LYS A 3 -19.79 -5.72 -40.44
CA LYS A 3 -20.30 -6.52 -39.32
C LYS A 3 -19.12 -7.23 -38.66
N ASN A 4 -18.78 -6.84 -37.43
CA ASN A 4 -17.95 -7.68 -36.54
C ASN A 4 -18.70 -9.01 -36.37
N LYS A 5 -18.17 -10.09 -36.96
CA LYS A 5 -18.60 -11.43 -36.65
C LYS A 5 -18.06 -11.72 -35.22
N GLU A 6 -18.94 -11.70 -34.23
CA GLU A 6 -18.65 -12.29 -32.91
C GLU A 6 -18.20 -13.74 -33.14
N LYS A 7 -16.98 -14.05 -32.69
CA LYS A 7 -16.52 -15.43 -32.66
C LYS A 7 -17.35 -16.18 -31.61
N PRO A 8 -17.90 -17.39 -31.92
CA PRO A 8 -18.69 -18.13 -30.95
C PRO A 8 -17.80 -18.49 -29.74
N ILE A 9 -18.30 -18.20 -28.55
CA ILE A 9 -17.70 -18.61 -27.28
C ILE A 9 -17.63 -20.14 -27.30
N ARG A 10 -16.43 -20.70 -27.19
CA ARG A 10 -16.23 -22.16 -27.11
C ARG A 10 -16.70 -22.61 -25.71
N GLN A 11 -17.92 -23.13 -25.63
CA GLN A 11 -18.44 -23.75 -24.41
C GLN A 11 -17.72 -25.08 -24.16
N ASN A 12 -17.51 -25.41 -22.88
CA ASN A 12 -16.94 -26.67 -22.46
C ASN A 12 -18.00 -27.79 -22.59
N ASP A 13 -17.57 -29.03 -22.89
CA ASP A 13 -18.44 -30.21 -22.97
C ASP A 13 -19.14 -30.54 -21.64
N ASN A 14 -18.74 -29.92 -20.53
CA ASN A 14 -19.26 -30.15 -19.16
C ASN A 14 -20.29 -29.11 -18.67
N ASN A 15 -20.96 -28.37 -19.53
CA ASN A 15 -22.03 -27.41 -19.17
C ASN A 15 -21.60 -26.31 -18.14
N ALA A 16 -20.30 -26.06 -17.99
CA ALA A 16 -19.76 -25.06 -17.08
C ALA A 16 -20.03 -23.63 -17.58
N LYS A 17 -20.58 -22.79 -16.71
CA LYS A 17 -20.83 -21.37 -17.02
C LYS A 17 -19.54 -20.61 -17.32
N TYR A 18 -18.46 -20.97 -16.61
CA TYR A 18 -17.11 -20.40 -16.81
C TYR A 18 -16.10 -21.51 -16.99
N ARG A 19 -15.26 -21.38 -18.03
CA ARG A 19 -14.23 -22.35 -18.34
C ARG A 19 -12.93 -22.10 -17.56
N VAL A 20 -12.54 -20.84 -17.40
CA VAL A 20 -11.38 -20.44 -16.63
C VAL A 20 -11.82 -19.54 -15.49
N LEU A 21 -11.27 -19.78 -14.30
CA LEU A 21 -11.48 -18.90 -13.16
C LEU A 21 -10.20 -18.15 -12.83
N ALA A 22 -10.32 -16.97 -12.24
CA ALA A 22 -9.17 -16.21 -11.78
C ALA A 22 -9.42 -15.62 -10.39
N VAL A 23 -8.35 -15.48 -9.61
CA VAL A 23 -8.32 -14.71 -8.36
C VAL A 23 -7.24 -13.69 -8.47
N THR A 24 -7.57 -12.43 -8.27
CA THR A 24 -6.61 -11.34 -8.33
C THR A 24 -6.51 -10.63 -6.99
N ALA A 25 -5.29 -10.40 -6.52
CA ALA A 25 -5.04 -9.73 -5.25
C ALA A 25 -3.70 -9.01 -5.24
N CYS A 26 -3.69 -7.72 -4.87
CA CYS A 26 -2.44 -7.01 -4.64
C CYS A 26 -2.39 -6.52 -3.17
N PRO A 27 -1.20 -6.17 -2.65
CA PRO A 27 -1.05 -5.73 -1.27
C PRO A 27 -1.94 -4.55 -0.89
N THR A 28 -2.09 -3.56 -1.77
CA THR A 28 -2.97 -2.41 -1.56
C THR A 28 -4.44 -2.70 -1.83
N GLY A 29 -4.74 -3.73 -2.64
CA GLY A 29 -6.11 -4.11 -2.98
C GLY A 29 -6.87 -3.08 -3.83
N ILE A 30 -6.15 -2.16 -4.51
CA ILE A 30 -6.78 -1.07 -5.30
C ILE A 30 -6.59 -1.33 -6.80
N ALA A 31 -5.80 -0.51 -7.50
CA ALA A 31 -5.74 -0.50 -8.97
C ALA A 31 -5.31 -1.84 -9.60
N HIS A 32 -4.17 -2.39 -9.19
CA HIS A 32 -3.61 -3.58 -9.82
C HIS A 32 -4.50 -4.81 -9.73
N THR A 33 -5.24 -4.97 -8.62
CA THR A 33 -6.21 -6.07 -8.45
C THR A 33 -7.29 -6.02 -9.52
N TYR A 34 -7.87 -4.84 -9.72
CA TYR A 34 -8.96 -4.66 -10.70
C TYR A 34 -8.45 -4.70 -12.14
N MET A 35 -7.27 -4.12 -12.41
CA MET A 35 -6.65 -4.15 -13.74
C MET A 35 -6.31 -5.57 -14.18
N ALA A 36 -5.78 -6.41 -13.30
CA ALA A 36 -5.49 -7.80 -13.61
C ALA A 36 -6.78 -8.59 -13.89
N ALA A 37 -7.83 -8.37 -13.09
CA ALA A 37 -9.12 -9.01 -13.31
C ALA A 37 -9.73 -8.62 -14.67
N GLU A 38 -9.72 -7.33 -15.00
CA GLU A 38 -10.23 -6.81 -16.28
C GLU A 38 -9.41 -7.31 -17.47
N ALA A 39 -8.08 -7.30 -17.36
CA ALA A 39 -7.18 -7.80 -18.42
C ALA A 39 -7.43 -9.30 -18.70
N LEU A 40 -7.56 -10.12 -17.64
CA LEU A 40 -7.85 -11.55 -17.77
C LEU A 40 -9.24 -11.79 -18.38
N GLN A 41 -10.27 -11.06 -17.95
CA GLN A 41 -11.63 -11.17 -18.51
C GLN A 41 -11.65 -10.80 -20.00
N LYS A 42 -11.05 -9.67 -20.34
CA LYS A 42 -10.99 -9.17 -21.73
C LYS A 42 -10.19 -10.09 -22.64
N ALA A 43 -9.08 -10.65 -22.15
CA ALA A 43 -8.31 -11.65 -22.89
C ALA A 43 -9.12 -12.95 -23.08
N GLY A 44 -9.84 -13.42 -22.05
CA GLY A 44 -10.74 -14.56 -22.17
C GLY A 44 -11.80 -14.35 -23.25
N GLU A 45 -12.49 -13.22 -23.23
CA GLU A 45 -13.47 -12.84 -24.25
C GLU A 45 -12.86 -12.83 -25.67
N ASN A 46 -11.68 -12.20 -25.85
CA ASN A 46 -10.98 -12.13 -27.13
C ASN A 46 -10.57 -13.51 -27.67
N MET A 47 -10.21 -14.43 -26.77
CA MET A 47 -9.85 -15.81 -27.10
C MET A 47 -11.06 -16.74 -27.23
N GLY A 48 -12.28 -16.27 -26.94
CA GLY A 48 -13.52 -17.05 -26.99
C GLY A 48 -13.70 -18.00 -25.80
N TYR A 49 -13.11 -17.70 -24.65
CA TYR A 49 -13.26 -18.44 -23.40
C TYR A 49 -14.07 -17.65 -22.36
N SER A 50 -15.00 -18.31 -21.71
CA SER A 50 -15.70 -17.71 -20.56
C SER A 50 -14.79 -17.69 -19.34
N LEU A 51 -14.49 -16.49 -18.81
CA LEU A 51 -13.64 -16.29 -17.64
C LEU A 51 -14.35 -15.45 -16.58
N LYS A 52 -14.32 -15.91 -15.33
CA LYS A 52 -14.77 -15.14 -14.16
C LYS A 52 -13.57 -14.83 -13.28
N ALA A 53 -13.42 -13.55 -12.90
CA ALA A 53 -12.36 -13.10 -12.01
C ALA A 53 -12.95 -12.62 -10.66
N GLU A 54 -12.51 -13.26 -9.59
CA GLU A 54 -12.69 -12.81 -8.22
C GLU A 54 -11.61 -11.76 -7.89
N THR A 55 -12.00 -10.65 -7.27
CA THR A 55 -11.06 -9.62 -6.85
C THR A 55 -11.01 -9.51 -5.33
N ASN A 56 -9.81 -9.68 -4.76
CA ASN A 56 -9.54 -9.49 -3.33
C ASN A 56 -8.93 -8.09 -3.12
N GLY A 57 -9.79 -7.08 -3.27
CA GLY A 57 -9.42 -5.66 -3.16
C GLY A 57 -9.51 -5.11 -1.74
N SER A 58 -9.21 -3.81 -1.58
CA SER A 58 -9.37 -3.06 -0.33
C SER A 58 -10.82 -2.96 0.14
N GLY A 59 -11.78 -3.04 -0.79
CA GLY A 59 -13.22 -3.09 -0.50
C GLY A 59 -13.75 -4.50 -0.22
N GLY A 60 -12.88 -5.47 0.09
CA GLY A 60 -13.24 -6.87 0.31
C GLY A 60 -13.26 -7.72 -0.96
N VAL A 61 -13.78 -8.93 -0.83
CA VAL A 61 -13.91 -9.87 -1.94
C VAL A 61 -15.13 -9.51 -2.78
N LYS A 62 -14.92 -9.36 -4.10
CA LYS A 62 -16.01 -9.16 -5.06
C LYS A 62 -16.00 -10.29 -6.08
N ASN A 63 -17.16 -10.61 -6.63
CA ASN A 63 -17.36 -11.70 -7.58
C ASN A 63 -16.80 -13.05 -7.07
N ALA A 64 -17.01 -13.35 -5.79
CA ALA A 64 -16.51 -14.57 -5.17
C ALA A 64 -16.82 -15.82 -6.03
N LEU A 65 -15.85 -16.71 -6.11
CA LEU A 65 -15.99 -17.98 -6.82
C LEU A 65 -16.80 -18.95 -5.96
N THR A 66 -17.82 -19.57 -6.55
CA THR A 66 -18.62 -20.60 -5.86
C THR A 66 -17.96 -21.98 -5.97
N ALA A 67 -18.30 -22.88 -5.04
CA ALA A 67 -17.81 -24.26 -5.08
C ALA A 67 -18.18 -24.97 -6.40
N GLU A 68 -19.39 -24.71 -6.90
CA GLU A 68 -19.88 -25.26 -8.16
C GLU A 68 -19.07 -24.76 -9.38
N GLU A 69 -18.73 -23.47 -9.39
CA GLU A 69 -17.89 -22.88 -10.45
C GLU A 69 -16.48 -23.45 -10.40
N ILE A 70 -15.91 -23.62 -9.19
CA ILE A 70 -14.59 -24.21 -8.98
C ILE A 70 -14.58 -25.67 -9.44
N GLU A 71 -15.63 -26.41 -9.14
CA GLU A 71 -15.72 -27.82 -9.55
C GLU A 71 -15.85 -28.00 -11.07
N ALA A 72 -16.57 -27.10 -11.72
CA ALA A 72 -16.84 -27.19 -13.17
C ALA A 72 -15.76 -26.60 -14.07
N CYS A 73 -14.81 -25.80 -13.56
CA CYS A 73 -13.81 -25.13 -14.37
C CYS A 73 -12.67 -26.04 -14.84
N ASP A 74 -12.00 -25.66 -15.96
CA ASP A 74 -10.81 -26.34 -16.48
C ASP A 74 -9.56 -26.02 -15.62
N GLY A 75 -9.52 -24.88 -14.96
CA GLY A 75 -8.45 -24.47 -14.05
C GLY A 75 -8.55 -23.03 -13.59
N ILE A 76 -7.67 -22.66 -12.66
CA ILE A 76 -7.72 -21.42 -11.91
C ILE A 76 -6.41 -20.67 -12.03
N ILE A 77 -6.47 -19.37 -12.34
CA ILE A 77 -5.32 -18.45 -12.33
C ILE A 77 -5.34 -17.66 -11.04
N VAL A 78 -4.33 -17.81 -10.19
CA VAL A 78 -4.15 -17.02 -8.98
C VAL A 78 -3.06 -15.98 -9.26
N ALA A 79 -3.48 -14.79 -9.68
CA ALA A 79 -2.61 -13.64 -9.93
C ALA A 79 -2.57 -12.74 -8.68
N ALA A 80 -1.71 -13.08 -7.73
CA ALA A 80 -1.72 -12.48 -6.40
C ALA A 80 -0.31 -12.21 -5.85
N ASP A 81 -0.12 -10.98 -5.30
CA ASP A 81 1.10 -10.59 -4.58
C ASP A 81 0.85 -10.52 -3.05
N LYS A 82 -0.29 -11.02 -2.58
CA LYS A 82 -0.62 -11.29 -1.16
C LYS A 82 -1.24 -12.65 -1.02
N ASN A 83 -1.29 -13.16 0.21
CA ASN A 83 -1.94 -14.45 0.47
C ASN A 83 -3.45 -14.35 0.18
N VAL A 84 -3.95 -15.34 -0.56
CA VAL A 84 -5.37 -15.57 -0.83
C VAL A 84 -5.76 -16.96 -0.33
N GLU A 85 -7.03 -17.18 -0.05
CA GLU A 85 -7.52 -18.48 0.42
C GLU A 85 -7.52 -19.48 -0.74
N THR A 86 -6.57 -20.41 -0.72
CA THR A 86 -6.35 -21.40 -1.79
C THR A 86 -6.83 -22.80 -1.45
N ALA A 87 -7.15 -23.08 -0.15
CA ALA A 87 -7.65 -24.37 0.31
C ALA A 87 -8.86 -24.87 -0.51
N ARG A 88 -9.71 -23.95 -0.92
CA ARG A 88 -10.89 -24.23 -1.76
C ARG A 88 -10.58 -24.69 -3.19
N PHE A 89 -9.32 -24.67 -3.59
CA PHE A 89 -8.85 -25.09 -4.92
C PHE A 89 -8.17 -26.46 -4.92
N ASP A 90 -8.19 -27.17 -3.80
CA ASP A 90 -7.58 -28.50 -3.68
C ASP A 90 -8.12 -29.46 -4.77
N GLY A 91 -7.22 -30.20 -5.41
CA GLY A 91 -7.55 -31.11 -6.50
C GLY A 91 -7.81 -30.45 -7.86
N LYS A 92 -7.63 -29.13 -8.02
CA LYS A 92 -7.81 -28.41 -9.28
C LYS A 92 -6.48 -27.97 -9.90
N PRO A 93 -6.39 -27.83 -11.23
CA PRO A 93 -5.25 -27.18 -11.87
C PRO A 93 -5.19 -25.71 -11.49
N VAL A 94 -4.13 -25.28 -10.79
CA VAL A 94 -3.97 -23.88 -10.32
C VAL A 94 -2.64 -23.31 -10.83
N LEU A 95 -2.73 -22.21 -11.54
CA LEU A 95 -1.57 -21.44 -12.01
C LEU A 95 -1.35 -20.24 -11.08
N PHE A 96 -0.31 -20.29 -10.28
CA PHE A 96 0.10 -19.18 -9.43
C PHE A 96 1.04 -18.23 -10.18
N THR A 97 0.76 -16.95 -10.09
CA THR A 97 1.54 -15.90 -10.76
C THR A 97 1.41 -14.55 -10.04
N LYS A 98 2.25 -13.59 -10.40
CA LYS A 98 2.18 -12.22 -9.89
C LYS A 98 1.00 -11.47 -10.51
N VAL A 99 0.47 -10.45 -9.80
CA VAL A 99 -0.58 -9.57 -10.34
C VAL A 99 -0.13 -8.90 -11.64
N SER A 100 1.15 -8.51 -11.75
CA SER A 100 1.72 -7.92 -12.95
C SER A 100 1.63 -8.81 -14.18
N ASP A 101 1.80 -10.13 -14.03
CA ASP A 101 1.65 -11.06 -15.15
C ASP A 101 0.17 -11.18 -15.58
N GLY A 102 -0.76 -11.12 -14.63
CA GLY A 102 -2.19 -11.04 -14.91
C GLY A 102 -2.58 -9.82 -15.75
N ILE A 103 -1.85 -8.70 -15.59
CA ILE A 103 -2.05 -7.48 -16.38
C ILE A 103 -1.38 -7.58 -17.76
N HIS A 104 -0.12 -8.04 -17.82
CA HIS A 104 0.72 -7.91 -19.03
C HIS A 104 0.74 -9.16 -19.90
N LYS A 105 0.38 -10.34 -19.38
CA LYS A 105 0.45 -11.63 -20.07
C LYS A 105 -0.82 -12.46 -19.94
N PRO A 106 -2.04 -11.86 -19.94
CA PRO A 106 -3.27 -12.59 -19.65
C PRO A 106 -3.55 -13.72 -20.64
N GLU A 107 -3.26 -13.52 -21.92
CA GLU A 107 -3.46 -14.53 -22.97
C GLU A 107 -2.56 -15.77 -22.78
N GLU A 108 -1.29 -15.56 -22.39
CA GLU A 108 -0.35 -16.65 -22.09
C GLU A 108 -0.84 -17.49 -20.90
N LEU A 109 -1.33 -16.83 -19.84
CA LEU A 109 -1.83 -17.50 -18.64
C LEU A 109 -3.08 -18.35 -18.94
N ILE A 110 -4.02 -17.80 -19.71
CA ILE A 110 -5.22 -18.52 -20.14
C ILE A 110 -4.84 -19.71 -21.01
N THR A 111 -3.90 -19.54 -21.95
CA THR A 111 -3.42 -20.62 -22.82
C THR A 111 -2.84 -21.78 -22.02
N LYS A 112 -2.04 -21.52 -20.98
CA LYS A 112 -1.48 -22.57 -20.11
C LYS A 112 -2.56 -23.41 -19.43
N ILE A 113 -3.65 -22.77 -18.97
CA ILE A 113 -4.79 -23.49 -18.38
C ILE A 113 -5.49 -24.36 -19.41
N VAL A 114 -5.83 -23.78 -20.57
CA VAL A 114 -6.59 -24.46 -21.63
C VAL A 114 -5.83 -25.63 -22.22
N GLU A 115 -4.50 -25.48 -22.37
CA GLU A 115 -3.62 -26.56 -22.86
C GLU A 115 -3.27 -27.60 -21.79
N LYS A 116 -3.86 -27.50 -20.58
CA LYS A 116 -3.62 -28.40 -19.44
C LYS A 116 -2.13 -28.52 -19.07
N LYS A 117 -1.36 -27.43 -19.21
CA LYS A 117 0.07 -27.34 -18.86
C LYS A 117 0.31 -26.91 -17.40
N VAL A 118 -0.71 -26.96 -16.56
CA VAL A 118 -0.68 -26.49 -15.17
C VAL A 118 -0.86 -27.69 -14.25
N PRO A 119 -0.03 -27.83 -13.20
CA PRO A 119 -0.13 -28.92 -12.24
C PRO A 119 -1.43 -28.82 -11.42
N VAL A 120 -1.93 -29.97 -10.96
CA VAL A 120 -3.02 -30.03 -10.01
C VAL A 120 -2.51 -29.61 -8.65
N TYR A 121 -3.21 -28.66 -8.03
CA TYR A 121 -2.88 -28.15 -6.71
C TYR A 121 -3.43 -29.11 -5.64
N HIS A 122 -2.59 -29.47 -4.67
CA HIS A 122 -2.99 -30.21 -3.48
C HIS A 122 -2.52 -29.46 -2.24
N GLU A 123 -3.45 -29.22 -1.31
CA GLU A 123 -3.14 -28.65 -0.03
C GLU A 123 -2.60 -29.74 0.91
N GLU A 124 -1.30 -30.00 0.85
CA GLU A 124 -0.62 -30.85 1.82
C GLU A 124 -0.56 -30.13 3.17
N GLY A 125 -1.08 -30.79 4.20
CA GLY A 125 -1.31 -30.26 5.53
C GLY A 125 -0.22 -29.36 6.10
N GLY A 126 -0.49 -28.08 6.17
CA GLY A 126 0.20 -27.11 7.04
C GLY A 126 1.51 -26.53 6.56
N GLN A 127 1.99 -26.79 5.36
CA GLN A 127 3.09 -26.04 4.75
C GLN A 127 2.53 -25.06 3.73
N LYS A 128 2.52 -23.77 4.10
CA LYS A 128 2.35 -22.70 3.13
C LYS A 128 3.57 -22.69 2.22
N GLU A 129 3.50 -23.39 1.09
CA GLU A 129 4.42 -23.08 -0.01
C GLU A 129 4.13 -21.67 -0.46
N SER A 130 5.14 -20.82 -0.39
CA SER A 130 5.13 -19.51 -1.01
C SER A 130 4.86 -19.67 -2.49
N LEU A 131 3.71 -19.17 -2.93
CA LEU A 131 3.18 -19.29 -4.28
C LEU A 131 4.02 -18.46 -5.26
N SER A 132 5.19 -18.94 -5.63
CA SER A 132 5.97 -18.37 -6.72
C SER A 132 6.42 -19.48 -7.66
N SER A 133 6.11 -19.27 -8.93
CA SER A 133 6.70 -19.96 -10.05
C SER A 133 8.19 -20.20 -9.84
N GLY A 134 8.63 -21.42 -9.58
CA GLY A 134 9.95 -22.03 -9.80
C GLY A 134 11.26 -21.28 -9.53
N GLU A 135 11.26 -19.98 -9.32
CA GLU A 135 12.40 -19.17 -8.95
C GLU A 135 12.37 -18.93 -7.43
N LYS A 136 13.43 -19.20 -6.72
CA LYS A 136 13.59 -18.86 -5.28
C LYS A 136 13.32 -17.36 -5.15
N GLU A 137 12.22 -16.99 -4.49
CA GLU A 137 11.96 -15.58 -4.16
C GLU A 137 13.18 -15.03 -3.41
N GLY A 138 13.75 -13.96 -3.91
CA GLY A 138 14.86 -13.30 -3.23
C GLY A 138 14.42 -12.83 -1.84
N VAL A 139 15.29 -12.92 -0.84
CA VAL A 139 15.01 -12.52 0.56
C VAL A 139 14.39 -11.12 0.63
N TRP A 140 14.84 -10.20 -0.21
CA TRP A 140 14.28 -8.84 -0.31
C TRP A 140 12.82 -8.79 -0.76
N HIS A 141 12.42 -9.68 -1.65
CA HIS A 141 11.02 -9.77 -2.11
C HIS A 141 10.10 -10.26 -1.00
N VAL A 142 10.55 -11.24 -0.20
CA VAL A 142 9.80 -11.75 0.96
C VAL A 142 9.64 -10.67 2.02
N ILE A 143 10.72 -9.96 2.37
CA ILE A 143 10.67 -8.83 3.32
C ILE A 143 9.70 -7.75 2.83
N TYR A 144 9.80 -7.37 1.55
CA TYR A 144 8.92 -6.38 0.94
C TYR A 144 7.44 -6.79 1.00
N LYS A 145 7.11 -8.06 0.73
CA LYS A 145 5.75 -8.61 0.77
C LYS A 145 5.14 -8.47 2.17
N HIS A 146 5.88 -8.86 3.21
CA HIS A 146 5.43 -8.75 4.59
C HIS A 146 5.28 -7.29 5.02
N LEU A 147 6.26 -6.45 4.69
CA LEU A 147 6.22 -5.01 4.95
C LEU A 147 4.97 -4.36 4.32
N MET A 148 4.70 -4.66 3.04
CA MET A 148 3.58 -4.09 2.30
C MET A 148 2.23 -4.55 2.84
N ASN A 149 2.15 -5.78 3.36
CA ASN A 149 0.94 -6.23 4.04
C ASN A 149 0.65 -5.37 5.28
N GLY A 150 1.66 -5.10 6.11
CA GLY A 150 1.52 -4.22 7.27
C GLY A 150 1.13 -2.79 6.88
N VAL A 151 1.82 -2.18 5.91
CA VAL A 151 1.53 -0.83 5.42
C VAL A 151 0.11 -0.71 4.88
N SER A 152 -0.36 -1.69 4.10
CA SER A 152 -1.70 -1.65 3.50
C SER A 152 -2.82 -1.65 4.54
N HIS A 153 -2.66 -2.41 5.63
CA HIS A 153 -3.64 -2.45 6.71
C HIS A 153 -3.55 -1.23 7.64
N MET A 154 -2.39 -0.60 7.73
CA MET A 154 -2.19 0.64 8.48
C MET A 154 -2.85 1.85 7.79
N LEU A 155 -2.86 1.89 6.45
CA LEU A 155 -3.34 3.04 5.67
C LEU A 155 -4.73 3.57 6.05
N PRO A 156 -5.78 2.76 6.25
CA PRO A 156 -7.10 3.26 6.63
C PRO A 156 -7.10 4.05 7.95
N PHE A 157 -6.29 3.62 8.92
CA PHE A 157 -6.14 4.32 10.20
C PHE A 157 -5.43 5.66 10.06
N VAL A 158 -4.39 5.67 9.22
CA VAL A 158 -3.62 6.87 8.88
C VAL A 158 -4.47 7.89 8.12
N ILE A 159 -5.20 7.43 7.11
CA ILE A 159 -6.06 8.29 6.27
C ILE A 159 -7.23 8.82 7.09
N GLY A 160 -8.00 7.93 7.74
CA GLY A 160 -9.16 8.31 8.52
C GLY A 160 -8.79 9.21 9.70
N GLY A 161 -7.79 8.80 10.48
CA GLY A 161 -7.29 9.59 11.62
C GLY A 161 -6.73 10.95 11.20
N GLY A 162 -5.92 10.97 10.12
CA GLY A 162 -5.34 12.21 9.59
C GLY A 162 -6.38 13.20 9.08
N ILE A 163 -7.40 12.75 8.36
CA ILE A 163 -8.51 13.61 7.89
C ILE A 163 -9.31 14.16 9.09
N MET A 164 -9.61 13.34 10.09
CA MET A 164 -10.31 13.81 11.29
C MET A 164 -9.50 14.86 12.05
N ILE A 165 -8.19 14.67 12.21
CA ILE A 165 -7.33 15.69 12.83
C ILE A 165 -7.33 16.98 11.99
N ALA A 166 -7.30 16.89 10.67
CA ALA A 166 -7.38 18.07 9.80
C ALA A 166 -8.73 18.81 9.95
N LEU A 167 -9.85 18.07 9.99
CA LEU A 167 -11.17 18.65 10.26
C LEU A 167 -11.25 19.32 11.62
N ALA A 168 -10.59 18.78 12.64
CA ALA A 168 -10.50 19.43 13.94
C ALA A 168 -9.91 20.84 13.84
N PHE A 169 -8.80 21.01 13.15
CA PHE A 169 -8.19 22.32 12.93
C PHE A 169 -9.04 23.24 12.06
N LEU A 170 -9.77 22.68 11.06
CA LEU A 170 -10.64 23.46 10.19
C LEU A 170 -11.89 23.99 10.90
N LEU A 171 -12.42 23.23 11.88
CA LEU A 171 -13.65 23.54 12.61
C LEU A 171 -13.40 24.29 13.93
N ASP A 172 -12.14 24.52 14.27
CA ASP A 172 -11.77 25.21 15.51
C ASP A 172 -11.52 26.70 15.30
N ASP A 173 -11.69 27.47 16.37
CA ASP A 173 -11.43 28.90 16.38
C ASP A 173 -10.11 29.19 17.13
N TYR A 174 -9.10 29.58 16.35
CA TYR A 174 -7.77 29.94 16.83
C TYR A 174 -7.78 31.11 17.84
N SER A 175 -8.80 31.99 17.78
CA SER A 175 -8.88 33.18 18.62
C SER A 175 -9.21 32.86 20.07
N ILE A 176 -9.78 31.68 20.37
CA ILE A 176 -10.17 31.30 21.73
C ILE A 176 -8.93 31.01 22.58
N ASP A 177 -8.12 30.06 22.17
CA ASP A 177 -6.83 29.73 22.78
C ASP A 177 -5.87 29.16 21.73
N PRO A 178 -4.90 29.97 21.23
CA PRO A 178 -3.93 29.50 20.25
C PRO A 178 -3.12 28.28 20.68
N SER A 179 -2.87 28.14 22.00
CA SER A 179 -2.08 27.01 22.54
C SER A 179 -2.85 25.69 22.50
N ASN A 180 -4.19 25.75 22.50
CA ASN A 180 -5.08 24.61 22.46
C ASN A 180 -5.80 24.44 21.11
N PHE A 181 -5.28 25.04 20.06
CA PHE A 181 -5.88 25.00 18.73
C PHE A 181 -6.14 23.57 18.23
N GLY A 182 -7.31 23.37 17.70
CA GLY A 182 -7.88 22.07 17.33
C GLY A 182 -8.68 21.39 18.45
N MET A 183 -8.82 22.01 19.64
CA MET A 183 -9.57 21.49 20.78
C MET A 183 -10.44 22.55 21.49
N ASN A 184 -10.48 23.78 21.00
CA ASN A 184 -11.18 24.88 21.65
C ASN A 184 -12.70 24.77 21.59
N THR A 185 -13.21 24.13 20.53
CA THR A 185 -14.65 23.89 20.37
C THR A 185 -14.99 22.40 20.58
N PRO A 186 -16.23 22.07 21.05
CA PRO A 186 -16.62 20.67 21.23
C PRO A 186 -16.53 19.83 19.95
N ALA A 187 -16.84 20.41 18.78
CA ALA A 187 -16.73 19.75 17.49
C ALA A 187 -15.26 19.45 17.17
N ALA A 188 -14.38 20.43 17.29
CA ALA A 188 -12.94 20.25 17.07
C ALA A 188 -12.36 19.21 18.02
N ALA A 189 -12.69 19.28 19.31
CA ALA A 189 -12.25 18.33 20.31
C ALA A 189 -12.69 16.89 19.99
N PHE A 190 -13.93 16.70 19.52
CA PHE A 190 -14.41 15.39 19.07
C PHE A 190 -13.56 14.85 17.90
N PHE A 191 -13.39 15.65 16.85
CA PHE A 191 -12.63 15.22 15.68
C PHE A 191 -11.16 14.95 16.02
N LYS A 192 -10.50 15.82 16.80
CA LYS A 192 -9.10 15.64 17.20
C LYS A 192 -8.91 14.41 18.07
N THR A 193 -9.78 14.20 19.06
CA THR A 193 -9.69 13.05 19.97
C THR A 193 -9.89 11.74 19.22
N THR A 194 -10.94 11.67 18.39
CA THR A 194 -11.22 10.47 17.60
C THR A 194 -10.14 10.22 16.55
N GLY A 195 -9.68 11.28 15.89
CA GLY A 195 -8.60 11.19 14.88
C GLY A 195 -7.28 10.74 15.51
N ASN A 196 -6.90 11.29 16.67
CA ASN A 196 -5.71 10.88 17.42
C ASN A 196 -5.80 9.41 17.86
N ALA A 197 -6.97 8.96 18.33
CA ALA A 197 -7.18 7.56 18.70
C ALA A 197 -6.94 6.61 17.52
N ALA A 198 -7.50 6.94 16.34
CA ALA A 198 -7.26 6.16 15.13
C ALA A 198 -5.78 6.20 14.72
N PHE A 199 -5.16 7.36 14.71
CA PHE A 199 -3.77 7.56 14.31
C PHE A 199 -2.78 6.86 15.26
N ALA A 200 -3.06 6.79 16.55
CA ALA A 200 -2.24 6.11 17.55
C ALA A 200 -2.08 4.61 17.23
N PHE A 201 -3.06 3.99 16.57
CA PHE A 201 -2.97 2.58 16.18
C PHE A 201 -2.11 2.32 14.95
N MET A 202 -1.59 3.34 14.28
CA MET A 202 -0.76 3.21 13.09
C MET A 202 0.39 2.20 13.28
N LEU A 203 1.22 2.40 14.30
CA LEU A 203 2.39 1.53 14.56
C LEU A 203 2.01 0.14 15.06
N PRO A 204 1.07 -0.02 16.03
CA PRO A 204 0.57 -1.33 16.42
C PRO A 204 -0.03 -2.15 15.26
N ILE A 205 -0.83 -1.54 14.40
CA ILE A 205 -1.43 -2.21 13.23
C ILE A 205 -0.36 -2.61 12.22
N LEU A 206 0.62 -1.74 11.94
CA LEU A 206 1.75 -2.06 11.07
C LEU A 206 2.46 -3.34 11.54
N ALA A 207 2.86 -3.38 12.81
CA ALA A 207 3.57 -4.53 13.39
C ALA A 207 2.69 -5.79 13.42
N ALA A 208 1.42 -5.66 13.78
CA ALA A 208 0.47 -6.76 13.82
C ALA A 208 0.29 -7.44 12.47
N PHE A 209 0.12 -6.67 11.39
CA PHE A 209 -0.11 -7.22 10.06
C PHE A 209 1.16 -7.68 9.35
N ILE A 210 2.34 -7.15 9.70
CA ILE A 210 3.61 -7.78 9.31
C ILE A 210 3.72 -9.16 9.94
N ALA A 211 3.52 -9.28 11.27
CA ALA A 211 3.60 -10.54 11.99
C ALA A 211 2.54 -11.55 11.51
N SER A 212 1.31 -11.08 11.25
CA SER A 212 0.24 -11.90 10.69
C SER A 212 0.56 -12.40 9.28
N SER A 213 1.24 -11.61 8.46
CA SER A 213 1.69 -12.05 7.13
C SER A 213 2.76 -13.15 7.19
N ILE A 214 3.48 -13.27 8.32
CA ILE A 214 4.53 -14.27 8.55
C ILE A 214 3.97 -15.53 9.22
N ALA A 215 3.15 -15.35 10.28
CA ALA A 215 2.71 -16.43 11.17
C ALA A 215 1.19 -16.45 11.43
N ASP A 216 0.39 -15.93 10.48
CA ASP A 216 -1.08 -15.89 10.54
C ASP A 216 -1.66 -15.24 11.81
N ARG A 217 -2.85 -15.72 12.22
CA ARG A 217 -3.61 -15.19 13.37
C ARG A 217 -2.83 -15.12 14.67
N PRO A 218 -2.04 -16.15 15.07
CA PRO A 218 -1.22 -16.04 16.28
C PRO A 218 -0.20 -14.90 16.22
N GLY A 219 0.38 -14.63 15.05
CA GLY A 219 1.33 -13.54 14.83
C GLY A 219 0.71 -12.17 15.07
N LEU A 220 -0.57 -11.98 14.73
CA LEU A 220 -1.26 -10.70 14.84
C LEU A 220 -1.26 -10.14 16.27
N ALA A 221 -1.61 -10.95 17.25
CA ALA A 221 -1.66 -10.54 18.65
C ALA A 221 -0.28 -10.17 19.20
N VAL A 222 0.73 -11.00 18.88
CA VAL A 222 2.11 -10.78 19.30
C VAL A 222 2.70 -9.53 18.63
N GLY A 223 2.47 -9.35 17.34
CA GLY A 223 2.90 -8.17 16.59
C GLY A 223 2.25 -6.89 17.09
N PHE A 224 0.94 -6.93 17.41
CA PHE A 224 0.23 -5.78 17.97
C PHE A 224 0.85 -5.35 19.32
N ALA A 225 1.08 -6.29 20.23
CA ALA A 225 1.72 -6.00 21.51
C ALA A 225 3.14 -5.41 21.32
N GLY A 226 3.94 -6.00 20.42
CA GLY A 226 5.26 -5.47 20.08
C GLY A 226 5.21 -4.05 19.50
N GLY A 227 4.23 -3.76 18.64
CA GLY A 227 4.01 -2.43 18.08
C GLY A 227 3.62 -1.36 19.12
N VAL A 228 2.80 -1.72 20.12
CA VAL A 228 2.49 -0.85 21.26
C VAL A 228 3.73 -0.54 22.08
N LEU A 229 4.57 -1.55 22.37
CA LEU A 229 5.82 -1.37 23.09
C LEU A 229 6.82 -0.50 22.32
N ALA A 230 6.88 -0.64 20.99
CA ALA A 230 7.68 0.21 20.12
C ALA A 230 7.22 1.66 20.13
N MET A 231 5.90 1.88 20.06
CA MET A 231 5.29 3.21 20.12
C MET A 231 5.59 3.91 21.44
N ASN A 232 5.45 3.20 22.55
CA ASN A 232 5.69 3.74 23.88
C ASN A 232 7.19 3.83 24.22
N GLY A 233 8.08 3.21 23.45
CA GLY A 233 9.51 3.17 23.76
C GLY A 233 9.83 2.44 25.07
N THR A 234 8.94 1.54 25.50
CA THR A 234 9.07 0.82 26.80
C THR A 234 10.39 0.04 26.85
N ASN A 235 11.14 0.24 27.91
CA ASN A 235 12.45 -0.39 28.11
C ASN A 235 12.70 -0.73 29.59
N PHE A 236 13.69 -1.60 29.86
CA PHE A 236 13.97 -2.07 31.20
C PHE A 236 14.43 -0.98 32.17
N VAL A 237 15.14 0.03 31.68
CA VAL A 237 15.67 1.12 32.53
C VAL A 237 14.52 1.99 33.04
N ASP A 238 13.61 2.37 32.18
CA ASP A 238 12.42 3.17 32.55
C ASP A 238 11.48 2.36 33.46
N LEU A 239 11.26 1.07 33.15
CA LEU A 239 10.45 0.19 33.98
C LEU A 239 11.02 0.05 35.41
N ALA A 240 12.35 -0.04 35.57
CA ALA A 240 12.99 -0.07 36.89
C ALA A 240 12.79 1.24 37.68
N GLN A 241 12.50 2.35 36.99
CA GLN A 241 12.18 3.65 37.59
C GLN A 241 10.65 3.88 37.75
N GLY A 242 9.83 2.87 37.49
CA GLY A 242 8.36 2.98 37.53
C GLY A 242 7.74 3.74 36.35
N LYS A 243 8.50 4.00 35.27
CA LYS A 243 8.02 4.65 34.06
C LYS A 243 7.62 3.61 33.03
N THR A 244 6.45 3.77 32.42
CA THR A 244 5.96 2.84 31.38
C THR A 244 6.18 3.36 29.96
N VAL A 245 6.51 4.64 29.80
CA VAL A 245 6.73 5.32 28.53
C VAL A 245 8.14 5.90 28.52
N GLY A 246 8.91 5.50 27.51
CA GLY A 246 10.26 6.01 27.23
C GLY A 246 10.31 6.80 25.92
N ILE A 247 11.50 6.84 25.30
CA ILE A 247 11.67 7.46 23.98
C ILE A 247 11.14 6.49 22.93
N SER A 248 10.10 6.91 22.20
CA SER A 248 9.51 6.10 21.12
C SER A 248 10.58 5.69 20.10
N GLY A 249 10.63 4.40 19.80
CA GLY A 249 11.43 3.88 18.69
C GLY A 249 10.81 4.14 17.31
N GLY A 250 9.63 4.73 17.29
CA GLY A 250 8.93 5.16 16.08
C GLY A 250 8.63 4.04 15.10
N PHE A 251 8.59 4.41 13.85
CA PHE A 251 8.24 3.50 12.75
C PHE A 251 9.23 2.32 12.60
N LEU A 252 10.53 2.58 12.77
CA LEU A 252 11.56 1.54 12.64
C LEU A 252 11.44 0.45 13.71
N ALA A 253 11.15 0.85 14.95
CA ALA A 253 10.93 -0.11 16.02
C ALA A 253 9.66 -0.95 15.79
N ALA A 254 8.59 -0.34 15.26
CA ALA A 254 7.36 -1.06 14.93
C ALA A 254 7.57 -2.06 13.77
N LEU A 255 8.36 -1.71 12.76
CA LEU A 255 8.79 -2.64 11.71
C LEU A 255 9.52 -3.86 12.30
N LEU A 256 10.54 -3.58 13.12
CA LEU A 256 11.32 -4.63 13.76
C LEU A 256 10.41 -5.50 14.64
N ALA A 257 9.53 -4.90 15.44
CA ALA A 257 8.58 -5.63 16.28
C ALA A 257 7.71 -6.59 15.45
N GLY A 258 7.20 -6.15 14.30
CA GLY A 258 6.39 -6.98 13.42
C GLY A 258 7.13 -8.20 12.88
N PHE A 259 8.33 -8.00 12.36
CA PHE A 259 9.16 -9.11 11.86
C PHE A 259 9.56 -10.07 12.98
N VAL A 260 10.08 -9.54 14.09
CA VAL A 260 10.48 -10.37 15.24
C VAL A 260 9.31 -11.17 15.79
N ALA A 261 8.14 -10.53 15.96
CA ALA A 261 6.93 -11.21 16.45
C ALA A 261 6.51 -12.36 15.55
N GLY A 262 6.50 -12.16 14.22
CA GLY A 262 6.17 -13.22 13.27
C GLY A 262 7.13 -14.41 13.37
N TYR A 263 8.42 -14.17 13.36
CA TYR A 263 9.41 -15.25 13.48
C TYR A 263 9.44 -15.91 14.85
N VAL A 264 9.15 -15.18 15.94
CA VAL A 264 9.00 -15.76 17.29
C VAL A 264 7.83 -16.75 17.32
N VAL A 265 6.70 -16.41 16.70
CA VAL A 265 5.56 -17.32 16.63
C VAL A 265 5.88 -18.57 15.80
N LEU A 266 6.54 -18.44 14.65
CA LEU A 266 7.01 -19.59 13.86
C LEU A 266 7.98 -20.47 14.65
N LEU A 267 8.85 -19.87 15.46
CA LEU A 267 9.76 -20.62 16.35
C LEU A 267 8.97 -21.39 17.40
N LEU A 268 7.98 -20.75 18.03
CA LEU A 268 7.10 -21.41 19.02
C LEU A 268 6.32 -22.56 18.37
N GLU A 269 5.79 -22.37 17.17
CA GLU A 269 5.13 -23.44 16.41
C GLU A 269 6.07 -24.62 16.18
N LYS A 270 7.31 -24.36 15.76
CA LYS A 270 8.31 -25.41 15.52
C LYS A 270 8.66 -26.17 16.79
N ILE A 271 8.84 -25.48 17.93
CA ILE A 271 9.16 -26.08 19.21
C ILE A 271 7.98 -26.95 19.72
N THR A 272 6.77 -26.44 19.58
CA THR A 272 5.56 -27.10 20.13
C THR A 272 5.00 -28.22 19.24
N ARG A 273 5.50 -28.39 18.01
CA ARG A 273 5.12 -29.53 17.12
C ARG A 273 5.29 -30.91 17.77
N LYS A 274 6.22 -31.02 18.72
CA LYS A 274 6.49 -32.29 19.45
C LYS A 274 5.48 -32.56 20.59
N LEU A 275 4.60 -31.63 20.90
CA LEU A 275 3.58 -31.82 21.94
C LEU A 275 2.47 -32.76 21.46
N PRO A 276 1.80 -33.50 22.39
CA PRO A 276 0.70 -34.44 22.05
C PRO A 276 -0.41 -33.75 21.26
N LYS A 277 -1.08 -34.50 20.37
CA LYS A 277 -2.21 -34.03 19.57
C LYS A 277 -3.39 -33.47 20.42
N SER A 278 -3.54 -33.95 21.66
CA SER A 278 -4.55 -33.41 22.60
C SER A 278 -4.36 -31.92 22.92
N MET A 279 -3.16 -31.39 22.67
CA MET A 279 -2.84 -29.96 22.91
C MET A 279 -2.96 -29.09 21.65
N ASP A 280 -3.36 -29.63 20.49
CA ASP A 280 -3.43 -28.89 19.23
C ASP A 280 -4.36 -27.67 19.30
N GLY A 281 -5.47 -27.75 20.03
CA GLY A 281 -6.38 -26.62 20.25
C GLY A 281 -5.84 -25.56 21.22
N ILE A 282 -4.98 -25.96 22.18
CA ILE A 282 -4.44 -25.04 23.20
C ILE A 282 -3.25 -24.23 22.64
N ARG A 283 -2.48 -24.80 21.69
CA ARG A 283 -1.32 -24.12 21.12
C ARG A 283 -1.62 -22.72 20.57
N PRO A 284 -2.56 -22.54 19.61
CA PRO A 284 -2.83 -21.25 19.01
C PRO A 284 -3.58 -20.28 19.95
N MET A 285 -4.32 -20.80 20.93
CA MET A 285 -5.14 -19.98 21.82
C MET A 285 -4.37 -19.48 23.06
N LEU A 286 -3.42 -20.27 23.54
CA LEU A 286 -2.69 -19.96 24.78
C LEU A 286 -1.18 -19.87 24.56
N ILE A 287 -0.54 -20.93 24.02
CA ILE A 287 0.91 -21.04 24.00
C ILE A 287 1.53 -19.97 23.09
N TYR A 288 1.02 -19.80 21.88
CA TYR A 288 1.58 -18.82 20.93
C TYR A 288 1.35 -17.38 21.36
N PRO A 289 0.15 -16.94 21.77
CA PRO A 289 -0.06 -15.58 22.24
C PRO A 289 0.72 -15.29 23.52
N LEU A 290 0.61 -16.15 24.54
CA LEU A 290 1.26 -15.92 25.83
C LEU A 290 2.79 -15.93 25.70
N GLY A 291 3.35 -17.01 25.15
CA GLY A 291 4.78 -17.14 24.93
C GLY A 291 5.33 -16.07 23.98
N GLY A 292 4.59 -15.78 22.91
CA GLY A 292 4.93 -14.75 21.94
C GLY A 292 4.96 -13.35 22.57
N ILE A 293 3.92 -12.96 23.33
CA ILE A 293 3.87 -11.65 24.00
C ILE A 293 4.97 -11.50 25.05
N ILE A 294 5.27 -12.54 25.82
CA ILE A 294 6.39 -12.50 26.76
C ILE A 294 7.72 -12.27 26.01
N ILE A 295 7.99 -13.07 25.00
CA ILE A 295 9.25 -12.98 24.25
C ILE A 295 9.38 -11.63 23.54
N ILE A 296 8.33 -11.18 22.83
CA ILE A 296 8.40 -9.88 22.15
C ILE A 296 8.53 -8.73 23.14
N GLY A 297 7.90 -8.85 24.31
CA GLY A 297 8.04 -7.90 25.40
C GLY A 297 9.49 -7.76 25.85
N LEU A 298 10.15 -8.87 26.13
CA LEU A 298 11.57 -8.90 26.51
C LEU A 298 12.47 -8.31 25.40
N VAL A 299 12.24 -8.72 24.16
CA VAL A 299 13.01 -8.24 23.00
C VAL A 299 12.82 -6.73 22.82
N MET A 300 11.59 -6.24 22.84
CA MET A 300 11.34 -4.81 22.64
C MET A 300 11.88 -3.96 23.78
N CYS A 301 11.78 -4.41 25.03
CA CYS A 301 12.38 -3.71 26.16
C CYS A 301 13.91 -3.61 26.06
N ALA A 302 14.57 -4.62 25.48
CA ALA A 302 16.00 -4.59 25.24
C ALA A 302 16.42 -3.71 24.05
N VAL A 303 15.61 -3.66 22.99
CA VAL A 303 15.94 -3.02 21.70
C VAL A 303 15.46 -1.58 21.62
N ASN A 304 14.37 -1.21 22.29
CA ASN A 304 13.78 0.14 22.22
C ASN A 304 14.77 1.28 22.54
N PRO A 305 15.71 1.18 23.49
CA PRO A 305 16.69 2.26 23.72
C PRO A 305 17.53 2.55 22.47
N ALA A 306 17.97 1.51 21.76
CA ALA A 306 18.74 1.66 20.52
C ALA A 306 17.86 2.24 19.40
N MET A 307 16.61 1.79 19.26
CA MET A 307 15.67 2.31 18.27
C MET A 307 15.30 3.76 18.56
N GLY A 308 15.09 4.12 19.82
CA GLY A 308 14.84 5.51 20.23
C GLY A 308 16.04 6.42 19.92
N TRP A 309 17.25 5.95 20.15
CA TRP A 309 18.46 6.69 19.78
C TRP A 309 18.57 6.89 18.27
N ILE A 310 18.33 5.86 17.46
CA ILE A 310 18.31 5.97 15.99
C ILE A 310 17.21 6.95 15.54
N ASN A 311 16.01 6.83 16.09
CA ASN A 311 14.88 7.70 15.75
C ASN A 311 15.19 9.17 16.06
N THR A 312 15.75 9.45 17.24
CA THR A 312 16.22 10.78 17.64
C THR A 312 17.37 11.27 16.75
N GLY A 313 18.30 10.37 16.39
CA GLY A 313 19.40 10.68 15.47
C GLY A 313 18.92 11.12 14.08
N ILE A 314 17.90 10.42 13.52
CA ILE A 314 17.27 10.80 12.25
C ILE A 314 16.58 12.16 12.38
N SER A 315 15.84 12.39 13.48
CA SER A 315 15.21 13.70 13.72
C SER A 315 16.24 14.82 13.77
N ASN A 316 17.27 14.67 14.59
CA ASN A 316 18.33 15.68 14.71
C ASN A 316 19.07 15.92 13.38
N TRP A 317 19.27 14.87 12.58
CA TRP A 317 19.86 14.98 11.25
C TRP A 317 18.96 15.79 10.30
N LEU A 318 17.65 15.51 10.27
CA LEU A 318 16.69 16.27 9.48
C LEU A 318 16.58 17.71 9.94
N ASP A 319 16.54 17.97 11.26
CA ASP A 319 16.49 19.31 11.82
C ASP A 319 17.77 20.10 11.55
N GLY A 320 18.92 19.43 11.53
CA GLY A 320 20.22 20.03 11.22
C GLY A 320 20.47 20.29 9.73
N MET A 321 19.58 19.84 8.84
CA MET A 321 19.73 20.08 7.41
C MET A 321 19.53 21.56 7.08
N GLY A 322 20.49 22.16 6.40
CA GLY A 322 20.34 23.50 5.81
C GLY A 322 19.32 23.52 4.66
N ASN A 323 18.81 24.70 4.31
CA ASN A 323 17.75 24.86 3.31
C ASN A 323 18.07 24.17 1.97
N THR A 324 19.31 24.25 1.48
CA THR A 324 19.71 23.61 0.21
C THR A 324 19.59 22.07 0.29
N SER A 325 20.00 21.47 1.41
CA SER A 325 19.89 20.02 1.62
C SER A 325 18.44 19.57 1.78
N LYS A 326 17.58 20.38 2.41
CA LYS A 326 16.13 20.14 2.50
C LYS A 326 15.47 20.18 1.12
N VAL A 327 15.81 21.16 0.28
CA VAL A 327 15.31 21.24 -1.10
C VAL A 327 15.70 19.99 -1.90
N LEU A 328 16.96 19.54 -1.78
CA LEU A 328 17.42 18.33 -2.45
C LEU A 328 16.66 17.08 -1.93
N LEU A 329 16.43 16.98 -0.62
CA LEU A 329 15.61 15.91 -0.05
C LEU A 329 14.19 15.95 -0.62
N GLY A 330 13.56 17.13 -0.70
CA GLY A 330 12.22 17.30 -1.28
C GLY A 330 12.16 16.87 -2.75
N ILE A 331 13.17 17.21 -3.55
CA ILE A 331 13.31 16.77 -4.95
C ILE A 331 13.33 15.24 -5.01
N ILE A 332 14.13 14.60 -4.17
CA ILE A 332 14.29 13.13 -4.16
C ILE A 332 13.01 12.45 -3.74
N VAL A 333 12.46 12.77 -2.56
CA VAL A 333 11.29 12.06 -2.02
C VAL A 333 10.04 12.27 -2.86
N ALA A 334 9.84 13.48 -3.38
CA ALA A 334 8.72 13.77 -4.28
C ALA A 334 8.90 13.08 -5.64
N GLY A 335 10.11 13.05 -6.19
CA GLY A 335 10.43 12.30 -7.41
C GLY A 335 10.18 10.81 -7.26
N MET A 336 10.55 10.20 -6.13
CA MET A 336 10.28 8.80 -5.82
C MET A 336 8.79 8.45 -5.88
N MET A 337 7.90 9.38 -5.52
CA MET A 337 6.45 9.16 -5.58
C MET A 337 5.93 8.87 -6.99
N SER A 338 6.68 9.27 -8.02
CA SER A 338 6.29 9.17 -9.43
C SER A 338 7.02 8.08 -10.22
N VAL A 339 7.97 7.36 -9.60
CA VAL A 339 8.75 6.31 -10.28
C VAL A 339 7.89 5.15 -10.69
N ASP A 340 7.03 4.68 -9.80
CA ASP A 340 6.20 3.48 -9.96
C ASP A 340 4.75 3.66 -9.47
N MET A 341 4.33 4.90 -9.13
CA MET A 341 2.95 5.37 -8.91
C MET A 341 2.10 4.41 -8.08
N GLY A 342 2.57 4.07 -6.88
CA GLY A 342 1.94 3.10 -5.96
C GLY A 342 2.72 1.80 -5.81
N GLY A 343 3.85 1.66 -6.47
CA GLY A 343 4.79 0.55 -6.35
C GLY A 343 5.76 0.66 -5.16
N PRO A 344 6.86 -0.12 -5.18
CA PRO A 344 7.85 -0.16 -4.10
C PRO A 344 8.50 1.18 -3.77
N VAL A 345 8.90 1.95 -4.78
CA VAL A 345 9.65 3.20 -4.61
C VAL A 345 8.73 4.30 -4.06
N ASN A 346 7.52 4.43 -4.61
CA ASN A 346 6.48 5.33 -4.09
C ASN A 346 6.19 5.03 -2.61
N LYS A 347 5.98 3.76 -2.27
CA LYS A 347 5.68 3.36 -0.90
C LYS A 347 6.84 3.59 0.05
N ALA A 348 8.08 3.44 -0.39
CA ALA A 348 9.26 3.75 0.43
C ALA A 348 9.30 5.24 0.78
N ALA A 349 9.04 6.14 -0.18
CA ALA A 349 8.95 7.58 0.08
C ALA A 349 7.79 7.91 1.02
N TYR A 350 6.62 7.28 0.83
CA TYR A 350 5.46 7.47 1.71
C TYR A 350 5.73 7.01 3.15
N VAL A 351 6.37 5.84 3.31
CA VAL A 351 6.80 5.32 4.62
C VAL A 351 7.79 6.25 5.30
N PHE A 352 8.75 6.79 4.56
CA PHE A 352 9.70 7.78 5.08
C PHE A 352 8.99 9.07 5.51
N GLY A 353 8.04 9.58 4.72
CA GLY A 353 7.23 10.75 5.06
C GLY A 353 6.41 10.55 6.34
N THR A 354 5.75 9.38 6.48
CA THR A 354 4.98 9.06 7.70
C THR A 354 5.86 8.86 8.92
N ALA A 355 7.05 8.26 8.77
CA ALA A 355 8.03 8.15 9.83
C ALA A 355 8.51 9.53 10.30
N SER A 356 8.72 10.47 9.36
CA SER A 356 9.12 11.85 9.67
C SER A 356 8.05 12.61 10.45
N LEU A 357 6.76 12.32 10.24
CA LEU A 357 5.68 12.88 11.07
C LEU A 357 5.82 12.48 12.54
N ALA A 358 6.17 11.22 12.79
CA ALA A 358 6.35 10.71 14.16
C ALA A 358 7.54 11.38 14.89
N THR A 359 8.49 11.95 14.16
CA THR A 359 9.64 12.69 14.69
C THR A 359 9.44 14.21 14.71
N GLY A 360 8.28 14.71 14.27
CA GLY A 360 7.98 16.14 14.22
C GLY A 360 8.48 16.88 12.99
N ASN A 361 9.06 16.17 12.01
CA ASN A 361 9.55 16.73 10.75
C ASN A 361 8.42 16.74 9.70
N PHE A 362 7.64 17.80 9.67
CA PHE A 362 6.43 17.92 8.87
C PHE A 362 6.66 18.35 7.41
N ASP A 363 7.82 18.89 7.10
CA ASP A 363 8.22 19.35 5.76
C ASP A 363 8.41 18.17 4.78
N VAL A 364 8.94 17.05 5.27
CA VAL A 364 9.13 15.83 4.46
C VAL A 364 7.80 15.29 3.96
N MET A 365 6.78 15.23 4.85
CA MET A 365 5.46 14.71 4.43
C MET A 365 4.77 15.66 3.44
N ALA A 366 4.96 16.98 3.56
CA ALA A 366 4.47 17.93 2.57
C ALA A 366 5.06 17.66 1.18
N ALA A 367 6.37 17.41 1.09
CA ALA A 367 7.04 17.07 -0.16
C ALA A 367 6.60 15.72 -0.73
N VAL A 368 6.38 14.71 0.11
CA VAL A 368 5.87 13.40 -0.30
C VAL A 368 4.45 13.51 -0.86
N MET A 369 3.54 14.19 -0.15
CA MET A 369 2.16 14.32 -0.60
C MET A 369 2.07 15.06 -1.92
N ILE A 370 2.75 16.22 -2.06
CA ILE A 370 2.72 16.98 -3.31
C ILE A 370 3.30 16.17 -4.48
N GLY A 371 4.35 15.38 -4.22
CA GLY A 371 4.97 14.50 -5.21
C GLY A 371 4.00 13.47 -5.79
N GLY A 372 3.14 12.89 -4.94
CA GLY A 372 2.14 11.91 -5.39
C GLY A 372 0.88 12.53 -6.01
N MET A 373 0.61 13.83 -5.77
CA MET A 373 -0.50 14.55 -6.41
C MET A 373 -0.18 14.96 -7.85
N VAL A 374 1.08 15.25 -8.15
CA VAL A 374 1.51 15.78 -9.46
C VAL A 374 1.25 14.82 -10.64
N PRO A 375 1.56 13.52 -10.62
CA PRO A 375 1.43 12.65 -11.78
C PRO A 375 0.03 12.66 -12.40
N PRO A 376 -1.06 12.38 -11.67
CA PRO A 376 -2.38 12.39 -12.27
C PRO A 376 -2.79 13.80 -12.71
N ILE A 377 -2.43 14.88 -11.98
CA ILE A 377 -2.76 16.25 -12.40
C ILE A 377 -2.00 16.62 -13.68
N ALA A 378 -0.72 16.29 -13.79
CA ALA A 378 0.08 16.55 -14.99
C ALA A 378 -0.49 15.83 -16.23
N ILE A 379 -0.92 14.58 -16.07
CA ILE A 379 -1.60 13.83 -17.13
C ILE A 379 -2.94 14.47 -17.49
N ALA A 380 -3.74 14.85 -16.48
CA ALA A 380 -5.01 15.52 -16.70
C ALA A 380 -4.84 16.85 -17.50
N LEU A 381 -3.86 17.65 -17.12
CA LEU A 381 -3.49 18.87 -17.86
C LEU A 381 -3.06 18.56 -19.29
N SER A 382 -2.20 17.57 -19.48
CA SER A 382 -1.72 17.16 -20.80
C SER A 382 -2.86 16.69 -21.69
N THR A 383 -3.77 15.82 -21.18
CA THR A 383 -4.92 15.31 -21.95
C THR A 383 -5.95 16.39 -22.28
N THR A 384 -6.07 17.41 -21.43
CA THR A 384 -7.00 18.53 -21.62
C THR A 384 -6.50 19.54 -22.65
N PHE A 385 -5.23 19.98 -22.51
CA PHE A 385 -4.69 21.09 -23.31
C PHE A 385 -3.98 20.65 -24.61
N PHE A 386 -3.44 19.42 -24.64
CA PHE A 386 -2.71 18.89 -25.80
C PHE A 386 -3.45 17.73 -26.46
N LYS A 387 -4.69 17.98 -26.87
CA LYS A 387 -5.64 16.97 -27.37
C LYS A 387 -5.11 16.10 -28.53
N ASN A 388 -4.24 16.65 -29.37
CA ASN A 388 -3.66 15.94 -30.51
C ASN A 388 -2.59 14.89 -30.15
N LYS A 389 -2.26 14.76 -28.86
CA LYS A 389 -1.30 13.79 -28.35
C LYS A 389 -1.96 12.55 -27.74
N TRP A 390 -3.29 12.55 -27.63
CA TRP A 390 -4.07 11.58 -26.90
C TRP A 390 -5.26 11.10 -27.70
N ASN A 391 -5.59 9.81 -27.58
CA ASN A 391 -6.81 9.28 -28.19
C ASN A 391 -8.07 9.72 -27.37
N ASP A 392 -9.26 9.49 -27.91
CA ASP A 392 -10.51 9.94 -27.27
C ASP A 392 -10.82 9.23 -25.96
N GLU A 393 -10.39 7.98 -25.81
CA GLU A 393 -10.54 7.22 -24.58
C GLU A 393 -9.60 7.75 -23.47
N GLU A 394 -8.31 7.92 -23.79
CA GLU A 394 -7.33 8.52 -22.89
C GLU A 394 -7.75 9.93 -22.42
N ARG A 395 -8.34 10.71 -23.32
CA ARG A 395 -8.83 12.06 -22.98
C ARG A 395 -10.04 12.04 -22.05
N ARG A 396 -11.00 11.14 -22.26
CA ARG A 396 -12.16 11.00 -21.36
C ARG A 396 -11.73 10.57 -19.98
N ASN A 397 -10.87 9.57 -19.89
CA ASN A 397 -10.34 9.06 -18.63
C ASN A 397 -9.39 10.06 -17.95
N GLY A 398 -8.72 10.93 -18.72
CA GLY A 398 -7.83 11.97 -18.23
C GLY A 398 -8.49 12.97 -17.28
N VAL A 399 -9.78 13.25 -17.47
CA VAL A 399 -10.55 14.19 -16.61
C VAL A 399 -10.65 13.66 -15.17
N VAL A 400 -10.78 12.34 -14.99
CA VAL A 400 -10.88 11.72 -13.66
C VAL A 400 -9.57 11.92 -12.87
N ASN A 401 -8.44 12.07 -13.56
CA ASN A 401 -7.14 12.27 -12.93
C ASN A 401 -7.01 13.62 -12.22
N TYR A 402 -7.82 14.63 -12.53
CA TYR A 402 -7.89 15.84 -11.70
C TYR A 402 -8.36 15.50 -10.29
N ILE A 403 -9.43 14.72 -10.17
CA ILE A 403 -9.99 14.33 -8.87
C ILE A 403 -9.00 13.41 -8.14
N MET A 404 -8.47 12.41 -8.84
CA MET A 404 -7.52 11.47 -8.24
C MET A 404 -6.27 12.19 -7.73
N GLY A 405 -5.69 13.10 -8.50
CA GLY A 405 -4.53 13.88 -8.09
C GLY A 405 -4.82 14.81 -6.91
N LEU A 406 -5.97 15.49 -6.93
CA LEU A 406 -6.40 16.33 -5.80
C LEU A 406 -6.62 15.50 -4.53
N CYS A 407 -7.04 14.24 -4.65
CA CYS A 407 -7.20 13.33 -3.51
C CYS A 407 -5.91 12.59 -3.09
N PHE A 408 -4.75 12.91 -3.70
CA PHE A 408 -3.48 12.20 -3.47
C PHE A 408 -3.55 10.71 -3.88
N ILE A 409 -4.21 10.39 -4.98
CA ILE A 409 -4.30 9.04 -5.54
C ILE A 409 -3.44 8.99 -6.80
N SER A 410 -2.16 8.68 -6.63
CA SER A 410 -1.15 8.62 -7.71
C SER A 410 -1.43 7.51 -8.74
N GLU A 411 -2.18 6.48 -8.34
CA GLU A 411 -2.55 5.33 -9.18
C GLU A 411 -3.37 5.71 -10.42
N GLY A 412 -4.01 6.88 -10.43
CA GLY A 412 -4.68 7.39 -11.62
C GLY A 412 -3.76 7.58 -12.84
N ALA A 413 -2.47 7.72 -12.60
CA ALA A 413 -1.46 7.84 -13.65
C ALA A 413 -1.02 6.48 -14.25
N ILE A 414 -1.30 5.35 -13.57
CA ILE A 414 -0.81 4.02 -13.96
C ILE A 414 -1.22 3.62 -15.38
N PRO A 415 -2.48 3.75 -15.83
CA PRO A 415 -2.86 3.37 -17.19
C PRO A 415 -2.05 4.09 -18.27
N TYR A 416 -1.73 5.36 -18.04
CA TYR A 416 -0.93 6.18 -18.95
C TYR A 416 0.56 5.80 -18.91
N ALA A 417 1.08 5.53 -17.71
CA ALA A 417 2.45 5.04 -17.54
C ALA A 417 2.63 3.65 -18.16
N ALA A 418 1.65 2.78 -18.07
CA ALA A 418 1.68 1.46 -18.72
C ALA A 418 1.64 1.55 -20.24
N SER A 419 0.88 2.50 -20.81
CA SER A 419 0.78 2.68 -22.26
C SER A 419 2.03 3.30 -22.90
N ASP A 420 2.73 4.19 -22.17
CA ASP A 420 3.92 4.91 -22.69
C ASP A 420 4.92 5.22 -21.55
N PRO A 421 5.56 4.19 -20.95
CA PRO A 421 6.37 4.35 -19.75
C PRO A 421 7.57 5.28 -19.94
N LEU A 422 8.20 5.23 -21.12
CA LEU A 422 9.41 6.01 -21.40
C LEU A 422 9.17 7.54 -21.48
N ARG A 423 7.92 7.97 -21.64
CA ARG A 423 7.57 9.39 -21.70
C ARG A 423 6.80 9.85 -20.47
N VAL A 424 5.86 9.04 -20.01
CA VAL A 424 5.00 9.40 -18.87
C VAL A 424 5.81 9.42 -17.57
N ILE A 425 6.54 8.35 -17.27
CA ILE A 425 7.25 8.23 -15.99
C ILE A 425 8.30 9.33 -15.81
N PRO A 426 9.23 9.59 -16.74
CA PRO A 426 10.21 10.66 -16.56
C PRO A 426 9.58 12.05 -16.43
N SER A 427 8.50 12.32 -17.18
CA SER A 427 7.79 13.61 -17.10
C SER A 427 7.15 13.81 -15.74
N CYS A 428 6.54 12.77 -15.18
CA CYS A 428 5.96 12.79 -13.84
C CYS A 428 7.03 12.95 -12.76
N ILE A 429 8.17 12.23 -12.88
CA ILE A 429 9.29 12.36 -11.94
C ILE A 429 9.80 13.80 -11.89
N VAL A 430 10.05 14.43 -13.04
CA VAL A 430 10.53 15.80 -13.09
C VAL A 430 9.50 16.77 -12.51
N GLY A 431 8.22 16.63 -12.86
CA GLY A 431 7.15 17.46 -12.32
C GLY A 431 7.04 17.34 -10.80
N SER A 432 7.06 16.13 -10.27
CA SER A 432 7.01 15.88 -8.82
C SER A 432 8.25 16.38 -8.10
N ALA A 433 9.44 16.18 -8.68
CA ALA A 433 10.69 16.68 -8.13
C ALA A 433 10.70 18.22 -8.01
N VAL A 434 10.19 18.92 -9.03
CA VAL A 434 10.02 20.39 -9.01
C VAL A 434 9.05 20.79 -7.91
N ALA A 435 7.89 20.14 -7.81
CA ALA A 435 6.89 20.44 -6.77
C ALA A 435 7.45 20.23 -5.36
N GLY A 436 8.13 19.09 -5.12
CA GLY A 436 8.73 18.79 -3.82
C GLY A 436 9.86 19.71 -3.44
N GLY A 437 10.73 20.06 -4.38
CA GLY A 437 11.78 21.04 -4.19
C GLY A 437 11.25 22.43 -3.83
N LEU A 438 10.20 22.89 -4.52
CA LEU A 438 9.52 24.16 -4.22
C LEU A 438 8.79 24.12 -2.88
N SER A 439 8.12 23.00 -2.53
CA SER A 439 7.47 22.82 -1.23
C SER A 439 8.47 23.01 -0.08
N MET A 440 9.63 22.38 -0.18
CA MET A 440 10.71 22.54 0.80
C MET A 440 11.30 23.96 0.80
N ALA A 441 11.55 24.55 -0.38
CA ALA A 441 12.10 25.90 -0.51
C ALA A 441 11.15 26.94 0.11
N PHE A 442 9.86 26.75 0.02
CA PHE A 442 8.84 27.62 0.60
C PHE A 442 8.54 27.32 2.08
N GLY A 443 9.20 26.33 2.67
CA GLY A 443 8.96 25.92 4.06
C GLY A 443 7.55 25.39 4.30
N CYS A 444 6.94 24.72 3.32
CA CYS A 444 5.65 24.11 3.49
C CYS A 444 5.73 22.92 4.46
N THR A 445 4.75 22.79 5.35
CA THR A 445 4.69 21.72 6.34
C THR A 445 3.33 21.07 6.33
N LEU A 446 3.28 19.74 6.54
CA LEU A 446 2.02 18.98 6.59
C LEU A 446 2.07 17.99 7.74
N ARG A 447 1.11 18.13 8.66
CA ARG A 447 0.97 17.24 9.83
C ARG A 447 0.08 16.03 9.56
N ALA A 448 -0.65 16.01 8.44
CA ALA A 448 -1.49 14.90 8.03
C ALA A 448 -0.74 13.99 7.05
N PRO A 449 -0.78 12.68 7.21
CA PRO A 449 -0.07 11.75 6.34
C PRO A 449 -0.77 11.52 5.00
N HIS A 450 -2.03 11.90 4.89
CA HIS A 450 -2.87 11.72 3.70
C HIS A 450 -3.99 12.77 3.69
N GLY A 451 -4.68 12.89 2.54
CA GLY A 451 -5.89 13.71 2.42
C GLY A 451 -5.91 14.63 1.19
N GLY A 452 -4.77 14.86 0.53
CA GLY A 452 -4.72 15.72 -0.67
C GLY A 452 -5.29 17.11 -0.38
N VAL A 453 -6.21 17.58 -1.23
CA VAL A 453 -6.83 18.91 -1.11
C VAL A 453 -7.59 19.12 0.21
N PHE A 454 -8.11 18.06 0.80
CA PHE A 454 -8.89 18.14 2.04
C PHE A 454 -8.05 18.59 3.25
N VAL A 455 -6.74 18.42 3.20
CA VAL A 455 -5.83 18.84 4.27
C VAL A 455 -5.09 20.14 3.95
N PHE A 456 -5.36 20.80 2.82
CA PHE A 456 -4.72 22.07 2.45
C PHE A 456 -4.90 23.17 3.51
N PRO A 457 -6.06 23.32 4.17
CA PRO A 457 -6.21 24.33 5.22
C PRO A 457 -5.25 24.17 6.41
N VAL A 458 -4.73 22.96 6.65
CA VAL A 458 -3.77 22.66 7.73
C VAL A 458 -2.33 22.52 7.25
N VAL A 459 -2.07 22.80 5.99
CA VAL A 459 -0.72 22.89 5.44
C VAL A 459 -0.10 24.22 5.86
N GLY A 460 1.05 24.17 6.50
CA GLY A 460 1.84 25.37 6.74
C GLY A 460 2.29 25.98 5.41
N ASN A 461 2.05 27.30 5.24
CA ASN A 461 2.28 28.03 4.00
C ASN A 461 1.47 27.47 2.80
N TRP A 462 0.20 27.20 3.02
CA TRP A 462 -0.70 26.54 2.06
C TRP A 462 -0.80 27.22 0.69
N LEU A 463 -0.70 28.57 0.61
CA LEU A 463 -0.70 29.30 -0.66
C LEU A 463 0.49 28.92 -1.52
N MET A 464 1.69 28.90 -0.92
CA MET A 464 2.91 28.50 -1.63
C MET A 464 2.91 26.99 -1.96
N TYR A 465 2.22 26.18 -1.16
CA TYR A 465 2.00 24.77 -1.45
C TYR A 465 1.16 24.57 -2.73
N ILE A 466 0.08 25.35 -2.90
CA ILE A 466 -0.71 25.36 -4.14
C ILE A 466 0.13 25.82 -5.32
N VAL A 467 0.95 26.87 -5.16
CA VAL A 467 1.86 27.33 -6.21
C VAL A 467 2.85 26.24 -6.60
N ALA A 468 3.45 25.55 -5.63
CA ALA A 468 4.39 24.45 -5.87
C ALA A 468 3.70 23.29 -6.64
N LEU A 469 2.48 22.93 -6.24
CA LEU A 469 1.68 21.91 -6.92
C LEU A 469 1.37 22.30 -8.37
N ALA A 470 0.92 23.54 -8.58
CA ALA A 470 0.59 24.05 -9.90
C ALA A 470 1.82 24.06 -10.82
N VAL A 471 2.96 24.62 -10.34
CA VAL A 471 4.20 24.68 -11.11
C VAL A 471 4.70 23.29 -11.48
N GLY A 472 4.78 22.35 -10.51
CA GLY A 472 5.23 20.99 -10.78
C GLY A 472 4.31 20.26 -11.76
N SER A 473 3.00 20.41 -11.60
CA SER A 473 2.00 19.79 -12.50
C SER A 473 2.09 20.36 -13.93
N ILE A 474 2.27 21.66 -14.06
CA ILE A 474 2.44 22.31 -15.38
C ILE A 474 3.75 21.85 -16.04
N VAL A 475 4.87 21.83 -15.29
CA VAL A 475 6.15 21.36 -15.80
C VAL A 475 6.04 19.91 -16.26
N GLY A 476 5.46 19.03 -15.46
CA GLY A 476 5.23 17.63 -15.83
C GLY A 476 4.35 17.49 -17.10
N ALA A 477 3.25 18.26 -17.17
CA ALA A 477 2.36 18.26 -18.33
C ALA A 477 3.03 18.75 -19.62
N LEU A 478 3.84 19.81 -19.53
CA LEU A 478 4.56 20.37 -20.68
C LEU A 478 5.62 19.38 -21.20
N ILE A 479 6.43 18.80 -20.31
CA ILE A 479 7.43 17.79 -20.68
C ILE A 479 6.75 16.58 -21.32
N LEU A 480 5.69 16.06 -20.71
CA LEU A 480 4.91 14.93 -21.23
C LEU A 480 4.38 15.23 -22.64
N SER A 481 3.77 16.41 -22.80
CA SER A 481 3.22 16.82 -24.09
C SER A 481 4.28 17.07 -25.16
N ALA A 482 5.47 17.54 -24.78
CA ALA A 482 6.60 17.70 -25.70
C ALA A 482 7.13 16.34 -26.17
N LEU A 483 7.29 15.38 -25.26
CA LEU A 483 7.83 14.06 -25.56
C LEU A 483 6.85 13.15 -26.30
N LYS A 484 5.55 13.27 -26.03
CA LYS A 484 4.52 12.39 -26.61
C LYS A 484 4.33 12.70 -28.12
N LYS A 485 4.27 11.66 -28.95
CA LYS A 485 4.01 11.80 -30.39
C LYS A 485 2.54 12.16 -30.62
N LYS A 486 2.27 12.85 -31.73
CA LYS A 486 0.87 13.12 -32.16
C LYS A 486 0.18 11.80 -32.50
N VAL A 487 -1.05 11.64 -32.05
CA VAL A 487 -1.91 10.54 -32.49
C VAL A 487 -2.36 10.86 -33.91
N LYS A 488 -2.20 9.88 -34.82
CA LYS A 488 -2.62 10.02 -36.23
C LYS A 488 -4.13 9.85 -36.38
#